data_dbece92092fc173ac65bfe302b42efaf
#
_entry.id   dbece92092fc173ac65bfe302b42efaf
#
_cell.length_a   1.000
_cell.length_b   1.000
_cell.length_c   1.000
_cell.angle_alpha   90.00
_cell.angle_beta   90.00
_cell.angle_gamma   90.00
#
_symmetry.space_group_name_H-M   'P 1'
#
loop_
_entity.id
_entity.type
_entity.pdbx_description
1 polymer ?
#
loop_
_entity_poly.entity_id
_entity_poly.type
_entity_poly.pdbx_seq_one_letter_code
_entity_poly.pdbx_strand_id
1 'polypeptide(L)'
;MIEIRNLHKSYSTGQGTVEVLKGIDLTIEQGAITAVVGPSGAGKTTLSHCISLLEKPTSGQVLVDGRNLSALSGQALRSERRAIGTIFQHSALLRRMTVAENVALPLRNLGVVHREMEDRVAELLDRVGLLHKASAYPGQLSGGQKQRVGIARALALRPRILLSDESTSGLDPESTQQILDLLDDVRTEMGLSVILITHEMDVVRHVADQVAVLANGRVSEYGPIGALVADPGSGAGRQLLPVRALPLPAGFDYALSVSYRHGPVDPEWLTRLSTGLGVRVALLGGSVEAHGETVLGRAEIGVAGRPEAEVRGYLEQLGLVADPGAAVSAAATASPLTPTAPPSDGAGFEANEKIGVSA
;
A
#
# COMPACT_ATOMS: atom_id res chain seq x y z
N MET A 1 20.68 -3.25 3.10
CA MET A 1 19.82 -4.36 2.61
C MET A 1 19.30 -5.15 3.81
N ILE A 2 18.02 -5.52 3.80
CA ILE A 2 17.40 -6.36 4.84
C ILE A 2 16.99 -7.67 4.19
N GLU A 3 17.37 -8.79 4.81
CA GLU A 3 16.98 -10.10 4.35
C GLU A 3 16.26 -10.84 5.47
N ILE A 4 15.11 -11.37 5.17
CA ILE A 4 14.31 -12.21 6.04
C ILE A 4 14.38 -13.61 5.44
N ARG A 5 14.88 -14.59 6.21
CA ARG A 5 15.12 -15.96 5.73
C ARG A 5 14.36 -16.96 6.57
N ASN A 6 13.44 -17.65 5.94
CA ASN A 6 12.61 -18.72 6.51
C ASN A 6 12.07 -18.36 7.92
N LEU A 7 11.47 -17.15 8.03
CA LEU A 7 11.04 -16.60 9.30
C LEU A 7 9.71 -17.23 9.75
N HIS A 8 9.73 -17.84 10.93
CA HIS A 8 8.54 -18.39 11.58
C HIS A 8 8.24 -17.66 12.89
N LYS A 9 6.96 -17.47 13.16
CA LYS A 9 6.50 -16.96 14.45
C LYS A 9 5.24 -17.69 14.89
N SER A 10 5.32 -18.29 16.07
CA SER A 10 4.21 -18.96 16.72
C SER A 10 3.93 -18.38 18.10
N TYR A 11 2.69 -18.37 18.50
CA TYR A 11 2.24 -17.95 19.83
C TYR A 11 1.53 -19.11 20.53
N SER A 12 1.87 -19.32 21.80
CA SER A 12 1.16 -20.28 22.65
C SER A 12 -0.10 -19.62 23.21
N THR A 13 -1.25 -20.26 23.00
CA THR A 13 -2.54 -19.85 23.52
C THR A 13 -3.09 -20.90 24.45
N GLY A 14 -4.11 -20.60 25.24
CA GLY A 14 -4.78 -21.59 26.10
C GLY A 14 -5.43 -22.76 25.33
N GLN A 15 -5.55 -22.65 23.98
CA GLN A 15 -6.15 -23.64 23.09
C GLN A 15 -5.12 -24.36 22.21
N GLY A 16 -3.82 -24.08 22.39
CA GLY A 16 -2.75 -24.67 21.59
C GLY A 16 -1.79 -23.62 21.01
N THR A 17 -0.95 -24.03 20.07
CA THR A 17 0.02 -23.16 19.39
C THR A 17 -0.55 -22.68 18.07
N VAL A 18 -0.53 -21.36 17.86
CA VAL A 18 -0.95 -20.73 16.58
C VAL A 18 0.29 -20.22 15.86
N GLU A 19 0.55 -20.76 14.68
CA GLU A 19 1.64 -20.29 13.81
C GLU A 19 1.12 -19.16 12.92
N VAL A 20 1.64 -17.95 13.13
CA VAL A 20 1.25 -16.72 12.42
C VAL A 20 2.13 -16.46 11.21
N LEU A 21 3.45 -16.61 11.33
CA LEU A 21 4.38 -16.54 10.20
C LEU A 21 4.92 -17.94 9.91
N LYS A 22 4.87 -18.33 8.64
CA LYS A 22 5.04 -19.71 8.18
C LYS A 22 6.14 -19.83 7.13
N GLY A 23 7.37 -19.41 7.48
CA GLY A 23 8.50 -19.41 6.55
C GLY A 23 8.43 -18.21 5.58
N ILE A 24 8.61 -17.01 6.12
CA ILE A 24 8.71 -15.80 5.31
C ILE A 24 10.12 -15.67 4.78
N ASP A 25 10.24 -15.56 3.45
CA ASP A 25 11.42 -15.13 2.75
C ASP A 25 11.13 -13.81 2.04
N LEU A 26 11.91 -12.76 2.34
CA LEU A 26 11.73 -11.43 1.80
C LEU A 26 13.04 -10.67 1.81
N THR A 27 13.37 -10.02 0.71
CA THR A 27 14.53 -9.12 0.60
C THR A 27 14.03 -7.69 0.43
N ILE A 28 14.59 -6.76 1.19
CA ILE A 28 14.29 -5.33 1.09
C ILE A 28 15.57 -4.65 0.65
N GLU A 29 15.54 -4.06 -0.52
CA GLU A 29 16.69 -3.40 -1.12
C GLU A 29 17.07 -2.13 -0.36
N GLN A 30 18.36 -1.78 -0.44
CA GLN A 30 18.84 -0.57 0.17
C GLN A 30 18.31 0.66 -0.57
N GLY A 31 17.79 1.63 0.17
CA GLY A 31 17.26 2.86 -0.40
C GLY A 31 15.89 2.72 -1.09
N ALA A 32 15.28 1.54 -1.05
CA ALA A 32 13.96 1.31 -1.64
C ALA A 32 12.83 1.42 -0.60
N ILE A 33 11.63 1.73 -1.08
CA ILE A 33 10.38 1.60 -0.34
C ILE A 33 9.73 0.27 -0.71
N THR A 34 9.71 -0.67 0.24
CA THR A 34 9.01 -1.95 0.05
C THR A 34 7.70 -1.93 0.83
N ALA A 35 6.58 -2.03 0.12
CA ALA A 35 5.27 -2.17 0.73
C ALA A 35 4.99 -3.63 1.08
N VAL A 36 4.53 -3.87 2.32
CA VAL A 36 4.00 -5.16 2.76
C VAL A 36 2.50 -5.03 2.90
N VAL A 37 1.77 -5.69 2.01
CA VAL A 37 0.30 -5.63 1.94
C VAL A 37 -0.32 -6.98 2.26
N GLY A 38 -1.61 -6.98 2.52
CA GLY A 38 -2.36 -8.23 2.75
C GLY A 38 -3.59 -8.00 3.63
N PRO A 39 -4.50 -8.98 3.70
CA PRO A 39 -5.73 -8.87 4.48
C PRO A 39 -5.43 -8.76 5.99
N SER A 40 -6.45 -8.35 6.76
CA SER A 40 -6.37 -8.37 8.22
C SER A 40 -6.10 -9.81 8.70
N GLY A 41 -5.23 -9.95 9.70
CA GLY A 41 -4.84 -11.26 10.21
C GLY A 41 -3.78 -12.02 9.37
N ALA A 42 -3.29 -11.47 8.26
CA ALA A 42 -2.25 -12.12 7.44
C ALA A 42 -0.88 -12.25 8.15
N GLY A 43 -0.66 -11.52 9.25
CA GLY A 43 0.60 -11.54 10.00
C GLY A 43 1.47 -10.29 9.83
N LYS A 44 0.97 -9.23 9.18
CA LYS A 44 1.74 -7.99 8.88
C LYS A 44 2.35 -7.36 10.13
N THR A 45 1.55 -7.12 11.18
CA THR A 45 2.02 -6.56 12.45
C THR A 45 3.04 -7.48 13.14
N THR A 46 2.82 -8.80 13.08
CA THR A 46 3.79 -9.78 13.62
C THR A 46 5.12 -9.73 12.86
N LEU A 47 5.08 -9.60 11.53
CA LEU A 47 6.26 -9.42 10.71
C LEU A 47 6.98 -8.11 11.07
N SER A 48 6.23 -7.01 11.21
CA SER A 48 6.73 -5.71 11.68
C SER A 48 7.48 -5.83 13.02
N HIS A 49 6.88 -6.52 14.01
CA HIS A 49 7.49 -6.73 15.31
C HIS A 49 8.77 -7.59 15.24
N CYS A 50 8.81 -8.58 14.35
CA CYS A 50 10.03 -9.38 14.16
C CYS A 50 11.13 -8.57 13.47
N ILE A 51 10.81 -7.74 12.46
CA ILE A 51 11.78 -6.88 11.76
C ILE A 51 12.33 -5.81 12.71
N SER A 52 11.45 -5.15 13.49
CA SER A 52 11.84 -4.14 14.47
C SER A 52 12.51 -4.73 15.72
N LEU A 53 12.64 -6.05 15.78
CA LEU A 53 13.19 -6.79 16.93
C LEU A 53 12.40 -6.58 18.24
N LEU A 54 11.17 -6.09 18.17
CA LEU A 54 10.27 -5.99 19.32
C LEU A 54 9.87 -7.38 19.79
N GLU A 55 9.70 -8.30 18.86
CA GLU A 55 9.47 -9.72 19.13
C GLU A 55 10.55 -10.59 18.50
N LYS A 56 10.97 -11.60 19.23
CA LYS A 56 11.91 -12.60 18.70
C LYS A 56 11.14 -13.61 17.84
N PRO A 57 11.61 -13.94 16.62
CA PRO A 57 11.02 -15.02 15.84
C PRO A 57 11.15 -16.36 16.56
N THR A 58 10.28 -17.31 16.26
CA THR A 58 10.35 -18.69 16.77
C THR A 58 11.51 -19.43 16.11
N SER A 59 11.70 -19.23 14.80
CA SER A 59 12.85 -19.69 14.02
C SER A 59 13.06 -18.82 12.79
N GLY A 60 14.13 -19.06 12.04
CA GLY A 60 14.53 -18.24 10.91
C GLY A 60 15.38 -17.03 11.33
N GLN A 61 15.64 -16.15 10.39
CA GLN A 61 16.62 -15.07 10.56
C GLN A 61 16.11 -13.75 9.98
N VAL A 62 16.45 -12.66 10.69
CA VAL A 62 16.38 -11.28 10.18
C VAL A 62 17.81 -10.76 10.09
N LEU A 63 18.28 -10.53 8.87
CA LEU A 63 19.62 -10.02 8.62
C LEU A 63 19.53 -8.56 8.16
N VAL A 64 20.41 -7.73 8.69
CA VAL A 64 20.62 -6.35 8.22
C VAL A 64 22.07 -6.19 7.84
N ASP A 65 22.33 -5.85 6.59
CA ASP A 65 23.66 -5.79 6.01
C ASP A 65 24.50 -7.06 6.28
N GLY A 66 23.88 -8.23 6.13
CA GLY A 66 24.48 -9.55 6.35
C GLY A 66 24.59 -9.97 7.82
N ARG A 67 24.29 -9.10 8.78
CA ARG A 67 24.35 -9.40 10.22
C ARG A 67 23.02 -9.96 10.73
N ASN A 68 23.05 -11.16 11.29
CA ASN A 68 21.84 -11.78 11.86
C ASN A 68 21.44 -11.12 13.19
N LEU A 69 20.37 -10.34 13.16
CA LEU A 69 19.86 -9.63 14.32
C LEU A 69 19.02 -10.53 15.24
N SER A 70 18.43 -11.60 14.72
CA SER A 70 17.59 -12.55 15.49
C SER A 70 18.41 -13.31 16.54
N ALA A 71 19.72 -13.42 16.34
CA ALA A 71 20.64 -14.08 17.28
C ALA A 71 21.10 -13.17 18.43
N LEU A 72 20.83 -11.87 18.36
CA LEU A 72 21.31 -10.89 19.32
C LEU A 72 20.45 -10.86 20.58
N SER A 73 21.07 -10.44 21.68
CA SER A 73 20.42 -10.23 22.96
C SER A 73 21.06 -9.07 23.74
N GLY A 74 20.42 -8.65 24.82
CA GLY A 74 20.99 -7.66 25.75
C GLY A 74 21.40 -6.35 25.09
N GLN A 75 22.64 -5.92 25.30
CA GLN A 75 23.14 -4.63 24.83
C GLN A 75 23.32 -4.60 23.31
N ALA A 76 23.79 -5.70 22.71
CA ALA A 76 23.96 -5.80 21.27
C ALA A 76 22.62 -5.62 20.52
N LEU A 77 21.56 -6.27 21.00
CA LEU A 77 20.21 -6.09 20.46
C LEU A 77 19.72 -4.64 20.58
N ARG A 78 19.93 -4.00 21.77
CA ARG A 78 19.55 -2.61 21.95
C ARG A 78 20.30 -1.66 21.02
N SER A 79 21.59 -1.96 20.75
CA SER A 79 22.40 -1.16 19.83
C SER A 79 21.85 -1.24 18.40
N GLU A 80 21.53 -2.45 17.91
CA GLU A 80 21.02 -2.62 16.56
C GLU A 80 19.59 -2.06 16.37
N ARG A 81 18.74 -2.11 17.40
CA ARG A 81 17.41 -1.47 17.36
C ARG A 81 17.46 0.03 17.05
N ARG A 82 18.57 0.71 17.38
CA ARG A 82 18.74 2.14 17.07
C ARG A 82 18.80 2.42 15.58
N ALA A 83 19.25 1.43 14.79
CA ALA A 83 19.29 1.53 13.35
C ALA A 83 17.92 1.36 12.67
N ILE A 84 16.88 1.03 13.46
CA ILE A 84 15.51 0.84 12.96
C ILE A 84 14.60 1.87 13.62
N GLY A 85 14.17 2.87 12.86
CA GLY A 85 13.11 3.81 13.26
C GLY A 85 11.74 3.18 13.03
N THR A 86 10.82 3.33 13.98
CA THR A 86 9.46 2.79 13.84
C THR A 86 8.44 3.91 13.97
N ILE A 87 7.54 3.98 12.99
CA ILE A 87 6.36 4.84 12.97
C ILE A 87 5.16 3.94 13.22
N PHE A 88 4.42 4.19 14.29
CA PHE A 88 3.26 3.41 14.69
C PHE A 88 1.96 4.00 14.14
N GLN A 89 0.96 3.18 13.94
CA GLN A 89 -0.36 3.52 13.42
C GLN A 89 -1.00 4.74 14.11
N HIS A 90 -0.92 4.86 15.41
CA HIS A 90 -1.47 5.98 16.20
C HIS A 90 -0.40 6.95 16.67
N SER A 91 0.72 7.08 15.94
CA SER A 91 1.90 7.89 16.29
C SER A 91 2.46 7.67 17.71
N ALA A 92 1.71 7.06 18.62
CA ALA A 92 2.10 6.71 19.99
C ALA A 92 2.85 7.83 20.74
N LEU A 93 2.36 9.08 20.62
CA LEU A 93 2.95 10.24 21.30
C LEU A 93 2.56 10.25 22.79
N LEU A 94 3.52 10.61 23.64
CA LEU A 94 3.29 10.78 25.05
C LEU A 94 2.50 12.09 25.30
N ARG A 95 1.26 11.98 25.73
CA ARG A 95 0.30 13.09 25.83
C ARG A 95 0.73 14.19 26.79
N ARG A 96 1.56 13.87 27.80
CA ARG A 96 2.07 14.79 28.81
C ARG A 96 3.43 15.43 28.45
N MET A 97 3.93 15.15 27.27
CA MET A 97 5.15 15.73 26.72
C MET A 97 4.81 16.62 25.55
N THR A 98 5.57 17.71 25.40
CA THR A 98 5.47 18.58 24.24
C THR A 98 5.92 17.85 22.98
N VAL A 99 5.71 18.45 21.81
CA VAL A 99 6.18 17.97 20.52
C VAL A 99 7.70 17.78 20.54
N ALA A 100 8.45 18.80 21.00
CA ALA A 100 9.90 18.71 21.11
C ALA A 100 10.36 17.60 22.05
N GLU A 101 9.73 17.45 23.22
CA GLU A 101 10.05 16.39 24.16
C GLU A 101 9.75 14.98 23.62
N ASN A 102 8.68 14.81 22.84
CA ASN A 102 8.40 13.55 22.17
C ASN A 102 9.48 13.16 21.17
N VAL A 103 9.98 14.12 20.37
CA VAL A 103 11.07 13.89 19.41
C VAL A 103 12.39 13.65 20.14
N ALA A 104 12.65 14.37 21.24
CA ALA A 104 13.86 14.24 22.06
C ALA A 104 13.96 12.90 22.82
N LEU A 105 12.85 12.20 23.03
CA LEU A 105 12.78 11.02 23.90
C LEU A 105 13.83 9.93 23.60
N PRO A 106 14.05 9.51 22.34
CA PRO A 106 15.07 8.53 21.99
C PRO A 106 16.50 9.03 22.33
N LEU A 107 16.78 10.31 22.07
CA LEU A 107 18.07 10.93 22.33
C LEU A 107 18.37 11.03 23.83
N ARG A 108 17.37 11.43 24.61
CA ARG A 108 17.43 11.50 26.08
C ARG A 108 17.75 10.13 26.68
N ASN A 109 17.10 9.07 26.19
CA ASN A 109 17.34 7.71 26.67
C ASN A 109 18.77 7.19 26.39
N LEU A 110 19.48 7.80 25.46
CA LEU A 110 20.88 7.52 25.16
C LEU A 110 21.87 8.42 25.89
N GLY A 111 21.40 9.40 26.64
CA GLY A 111 22.26 10.35 27.34
C GLY A 111 22.97 11.33 26.41
N VAL A 112 22.37 11.65 25.24
CA VAL A 112 22.90 12.67 24.33
C VAL A 112 22.96 14.02 25.05
N VAL A 113 24.04 14.79 24.85
CA VAL A 113 24.23 16.09 25.44
C VAL A 113 23.10 17.04 25.07
N HIS A 114 22.62 17.84 26.00
CA HIS A 114 21.44 18.69 25.89
C HIS A 114 21.46 19.56 24.61
N ARG A 115 22.55 20.24 24.35
CA ARG A 115 22.69 21.13 23.18
C ARG A 115 22.57 20.36 21.86
N GLU A 116 23.26 19.25 21.72
CA GLU A 116 23.19 18.41 20.52
C GLU A 116 21.77 17.83 20.32
N MET A 117 21.08 17.53 21.42
CA MET A 117 19.69 17.06 21.39
C MET A 117 18.74 18.17 20.93
N GLU A 118 18.90 19.40 21.43
CA GLU A 118 18.08 20.55 21.03
C GLU A 118 18.26 20.88 19.55
N ASP A 119 19.50 20.96 19.08
CA ASP A 119 19.82 21.21 17.67
C ASP A 119 19.21 20.12 16.76
N ARG A 120 19.33 18.85 17.15
CA ARG A 120 18.75 17.73 16.39
C ARG A 120 17.23 17.73 16.39
N VAL A 121 16.60 18.07 17.50
CA VAL A 121 15.13 18.16 17.60
C VAL A 121 14.61 19.30 16.73
N ALA A 122 15.27 20.46 16.75
CA ALA A 122 14.91 21.60 15.93
C ALA A 122 15.02 21.25 14.42
N GLU A 123 16.13 20.65 14.01
CA GLU A 123 16.34 20.16 12.63
C GLU A 123 15.21 19.23 12.18
N LEU A 124 14.84 18.24 13.01
CA LEU A 124 13.81 17.27 12.66
C LEU A 124 12.41 17.88 12.63
N LEU A 125 12.11 18.80 13.55
CA LEU A 125 10.82 19.49 13.57
C LEU A 125 10.69 20.47 12.40
N ASP A 126 11.77 21.11 11.97
CA ASP A 126 11.77 21.94 10.77
C ASP A 126 11.52 21.10 9.52
N ARG A 127 12.20 19.97 9.40
CA ARG A 127 12.03 19.01 8.28
C ARG A 127 10.59 18.52 8.11
N VAL A 128 9.87 18.28 9.21
CA VAL A 128 8.46 17.89 9.16
C VAL A 128 7.49 19.08 9.17
N GLY A 129 7.99 20.32 9.09
CA GLY A 129 7.20 21.55 9.04
C GLY A 129 6.50 21.92 10.36
N LEU A 130 7.01 21.43 11.51
CA LEU A 130 6.38 21.61 12.82
C LEU A 130 7.26 22.32 13.86
N LEU A 131 8.33 23.00 13.46
CA LEU A 131 9.19 23.73 14.38
C LEU A 131 8.40 24.78 15.20
N HIS A 132 7.46 25.47 14.56
CA HIS A 132 6.57 26.45 15.20
C HIS A 132 5.62 25.85 16.25
N LYS A 133 5.50 24.51 16.29
CA LYS A 133 4.67 23.73 17.25
C LYS A 133 5.51 23.02 18.31
N ALA A 134 6.81 23.30 18.42
CA ALA A 134 7.72 22.57 19.32
C ALA A 134 7.23 22.51 20.78
N SER A 135 6.63 23.59 21.29
CA SER A 135 6.08 23.69 22.66
C SER A 135 4.63 23.20 22.79
N ALA A 136 3.96 22.85 21.69
CA ALA A 136 2.59 22.35 21.73
C ALA A 136 2.53 20.93 22.29
N TYR A 137 1.37 20.54 22.81
CA TYR A 137 1.09 19.17 23.26
C TYR A 137 0.34 18.39 22.18
N PRO A 138 0.43 17.04 22.16
CA PRO A 138 -0.24 16.20 21.17
C PRO A 138 -1.76 16.45 21.04
N GLY A 139 -2.43 16.85 22.12
CA GLY A 139 -3.85 17.19 22.10
C GLY A 139 -4.20 18.42 21.26
N GLN A 140 -3.23 19.25 20.90
CA GLN A 140 -3.35 20.49 20.11
C GLN A 140 -3.00 20.27 18.62
N LEU A 141 -2.74 19.04 18.22
CA LEU A 141 -2.33 18.67 16.86
C LEU A 141 -3.43 17.91 16.12
N SER A 142 -3.50 18.13 14.79
CA SER A 142 -4.29 17.28 13.88
C SER A 142 -3.71 15.85 13.80
N GLY A 143 -4.43 14.91 13.18
CA GLY A 143 -3.95 13.54 12.94
C GLY A 143 -2.64 13.52 12.15
N GLY A 144 -2.60 14.22 11.01
CA GLY A 144 -1.41 14.32 10.17
C GLY A 144 -0.24 14.99 10.88
N GLN A 145 -0.47 16.04 11.69
CA GLN A 145 0.57 16.66 12.49
C GLN A 145 1.15 15.69 13.54
N LYS A 146 0.32 14.92 14.23
CA LYS A 146 0.79 13.87 15.16
C LYS A 146 1.67 12.84 14.44
N GLN A 147 1.28 12.47 13.24
CA GLN A 147 2.04 11.50 12.45
C GLN A 147 3.40 12.06 12.03
N ARG A 148 3.47 13.33 11.60
CA ARG A 148 4.73 14.03 11.30
C ARG A 148 5.66 14.10 12.52
N VAL A 149 5.13 14.33 13.72
CA VAL A 149 5.92 14.24 14.97
C VAL A 149 6.41 12.81 15.21
N GLY A 150 5.59 11.79 14.92
CA GLY A 150 5.97 10.38 14.98
C GLY A 150 7.14 10.05 14.04
N ILE A 151 7.12 10.58 12.81
CA ILE A 151 8.21 10.47 11.84
C ILE A 151 9.48 11.15 12.37
N ALA A 152 9.40 12.40 12.82
CA ALA A 152 10.52 13.12 13.39
C ALA A 152 11.18 12.35 14.55
N ARG A 153 10.37 11.78 15.45
CA ARG A 153 10.84 10.92 16.55
C ARG A 153 11.52 9.64 16.06
N ALA A 154 10.97 8.98 15.03
CA ALA A 154 11.57 7.78 14.46
C ALA A 154 12.94 8.05 13.82
N LEU A 155 13.15 9.26 13.28
CA LEU A 155 14.40 9.72 12.67
C LEU A 155 15.45 10.24 13.66
N ALA A 156 15.08 10.38 14.95
CA ALA A 156 15.94 11.02 15.94
C ALA A 156 17.33 10.37 16.05
N LEU A 157 17.40 9.05 16.00
CA LEU A 157 18.63 8.27 16.13
C LEU A 157 19.37 8.02 14.82
N ARG A 158 19.01 8.71 13.73
CA ARG A 158 19.57 8.51 12.38
C ARG A 158 19.53 7.03 11.97
N PRO A 159 18.33 6.44 11.91
CA PRO A 159 18.18 5.04 11.54
C PRO A 159 18.64 4.81 10.09
N ARG A 160 18.92 3.56 9.74
CA ARG A 160 19.14 3.11 8.35
C ARG A 160 17.87 2.54 7.73
N ILE A 161 16.94 2.13 8.58
CA ILE A 161 15.69 1.49 8.21
C ILE A 161 14.56 2.25 8.88
N LEU A 162 13.53 2.58 8.12
CA LEU A 162 12.30 3.16 8.64
C LEU A 162 11.16 2.17 8.43
N LEU A 163 10.58 1.71 9.50
CA LEU A 163 9.42 0.83 9.49
C LEU A 163 8.16 1.65 9.78
N SER A 164 7.26 1.70 8.84
CA SER A 164 5.99 2.44 8.91
C SER A 164 4.84 1.45 8.97
N ASP A 165 4.17 1.34 10.11
CA ASP A 165 3.09 0.39 10.35
C ASP A 165 1.76 1.15 10.36
N GLU A 166 0.99 1.01 9.26
CA GLU A 166 -0.32 1.65 9.02
C GLU A 166 -0.34 3.15 9.36
N SER A 167 0.74 3.87 9.05
CA SER A 167 0.97 5.25 9.49
C SER A 167 0.05 6.29 8.82
N THR A 168 -0.64 5.94 7.75
CA THR A 168 -1.59 6.81 7.03
C THR A 168 -3.05 6.48 7.35
N SER A 169 -3.30 5.38 8.01
CA SER A 169 -4.65 4.91 8.31
C SER A 169 -5.45 5.93 9.13
N GLY A 170 -6.64 6.27 8.65
CA GLY A 170 -7.53 7.23 9.29
C GLY A 170 -7.17 8.71 9.10
N LEU A 171 -6.23 9.02 8.22
CA LEU A 171 -5.97 10.38 7.76
C LEU A 171 -6.87 10.72 6.56
N ASP A 172 -7.07 12.01 6.34
CA ASP A 172 -7.68 12.49 5.12
C ASP A 172 -6.71 12.33 3.92
N PRO A 173 -7.21 12.31 2.66
CA PRO A 173 -6.37 12.07 1.49
C PRO A 173 -5.21 13.06 1.33
N GLU A 174 -5.43 14.34 1.63
CA GLU A 174 -4.40 15.37 1.52
C GLU A 174 -3.29 15.16 2.57
N SER A 175 -3.67 14.89 3.83
CA SER A 175 -2.71 14.54 4.89
C SER A 175 -1.94 13.26 4.56
N THR A 176 -2.61 12.25 3.98
CA THR A 176 -1.97 11.01 3.52
C THR A 176 -0.90 11.32 2.50
N GLN A 177 -1.24 12.06 1.44
CA GLN A 177 -0.30 12.45 0.39
C GLN A 177 0.94 13.14 0.97
N GLN A 178 0.72 14.15 1.80
CA GLN A 178 1.80 14.90 2.46
C GLN A 178 2.71 14.04 3.34
N ILE A 179 2.19 12.97 3.95
CA ILE A 179 3.00 12.01 4.73
C ILE A 179 3.82 11.12 3.79
N LEU A 180 3.26 10.70 2.67
CA LEU A 180 3.95 9.86 1.69
C LEU A 180 5.08 10.62 1.01
N ASP A 181 4.83 11.86 0.60
CA ASP A 181 5.85 12.75 0.03
C ASP A 181 6.99 12.96 1.04
N LEU A 182 6.67 13.23 2.31
CA LEU A 182 7.66 13.37 3.37
C LEU A 182 8.49 12.08 3.57
N LEU A 183 7.87 10.91 3.49
CA LEU A 183 8.60 9.64 3.61
C LEU A 183 9.57 9.42 2.45
N ASP A 184 9.18 9.78 1.24
CA ASP A 184 10.01 9.67 0.04
C ASP A 184 11.19 10.68 0.07
N ASP A 185 10.93 11.93 0.47
CA ASP A 185 11.94 12.96 0.68
C ASP A 185 13.00 12.50 1.70
N VAL A 186 12.55 12.04 2.86
CA VAL A 186 13.43 11.57 3.95
C VAL A 186 14.22 10.33 3.51
N ARG A 187 13.60 9.40 2.79
CA ARG A 187 14.27 8.24 2.20
C ARG A 187 15.43 8.67 1.31
N THR A 188 15.14 9.56 0.38
CA THR A 188 16.11 10.04 -0.62
C THR A 188 17.25 10.79 0.03
N GLU A 189 16.94 11.76 0.90
CA GLU A 189 17.95 12.62 1.53
C GLU A 189 18.83 11.88 2.55
N MET A 190 18.29 10.91 3.27
CA MET A 190 19.02 10.18 4.31
C MET A 190 19.52 8.81 3.86
N GLY A 191 19.20 8.37 2.64
CA GLY A 191 19.56 7.04 2.12
C GLY A 191 18.92 5.89 2.90
N LEU A 192 17.69 6.07 3.38
CA LEU A 192 16.97 5.08 4.17
C LEU A 192 16.36 3.99 3.30
N SER A 193 16.24 2.77 3.84
CA SER A 193 15.30 1.79 3.33
C SER A 193 13.98 1.90 4.11
N VAL A 194 12.85 1.94 3.43
CA VAL A 194 11.53 2.07 4.06
C VAL A 194 10.73 0.79 3.90
N ILE A 195 10.17 0.29 4.99
CA ILE A 195 9.21 -0.80 4.98
C ILE A 195 7.85 -0.21 5.33
N LEU A 196 6.95 -0.21 4.37
CA LEU A 196 5.61 0.36 4.52
C LEU A 196 4.59 -0.77 4.67
N ILE A 197 4.01 -0.90 5.86
CA ILE A 197 2.94 -1.86 6.10
C ILE A 197 1.61 -1.13 5.95
N THR A 198 0.79 -1.59 5.02
CA THR A 198 -0.52 -1.01 4.75
C THR A 198 -1.47 -2.03 4.11
N HIS A 199 -2.75 -1.73 4.14
CA HIS A 199 -3.77 -2.41 3.35
C HIS A 199 -4.36 -1.50 2.25
N GLU A 200 -3.86 -0.27 2.13
CA GLU A 200 -4.33 0.76 1.20
C GLU A 200 -3.50 0.72 -0.08
N MET A 201 -4.07 0.20 -1.18
CA MET A 201 -3.35 0.06 -2.45
C MET A 201 -3.02 1.40 -3.10
N ASP A 202 -3.80 2.45 -2.84
CA ASP A 202 -3.53 3.80 -3.32
C ASP A 202 -2.22 4.35 -2.72
N VAL A 203 -1.99 4.09 -1.42
CA VAL A 203 -0.74 4.42 -0.72
C VAL A 203 0.45 3.69 -1.36
N VAL A 204 0.28 2.39 -1.64
CA VAL A 204 1.33 1.56 -2.27
C VAL A 204 1.69 2.09 -3.65
N ARG A 205 0.68 2.40 -4.49
CA ARG A 205 0.90 2.95 -5.83
C ARG A 205 1.67 4.25 -5.84
N HIS A 206 1.47 5.05 -4.80
CA HIS A 206 2.08 6.38 -4.74
C HIS A 206 3.58 6.33 -4.50
N VAL A 207 4.07 5.47 -3.60
CA VAL A 207 5.45 5.54 -3.11
C VAL A 207 6.27 4.25 -3.19
N ALA A 208 5.64 3.06 -3.38
CA ALA A 208 6.37 1.82 -3.23
C ALA A 208 7.15 1.43 -4.50
N ASP A 209 8.43 1.15 -4.38
CA ASP A 209 9.25 0.57 -5.45
C ASP A 209 8.94 -0.93 -5.62
N GLN A 210 8.71 -1.63 -4.48
CA GLN A 210 8.47 -3.06 -4.43
C GLN A 210 7.26 -3.39 -3.55
N VAL A 211 6.57 -4.48 -3.86
CA VAL A 211 5.40 -4.94 -3.12
C VAL A 211 5.57 -6.40 -2.74
N ALA A 212 5.34 -6.70 -1.45
CA ALA A 212 5.22 -8.04 -0.91
C ALA A 212 3.80 -8.29 -0.43
N VAL A 213 3.12 -9.28 -0.98
CA VAL A 213 1.77 -9.67 -0.56
C VAL A 213 1.87 -10.76 0.49
N LEU A 214 1.42 -10.45 1.69
CA LEU A 214 1.35 -11.42 2.79
C LEU A 214 -0.06 -12.03 2.85
N ALA A 215 -0.14 -13.34 2.70
CA ALA A 215 -1.38 -14.11 2.79
C ALA A 215 -1.17 -15.38 3.61
N ASN A 216 -2.04 -15.64 4.59
CA ASN A 216 -1.99 -16.84 5.43
C ASN A 216 -0.64 -17.11 6.10
N GLY A 217 0.10 -16.04 6.46
CA GLY A 217 1.41 -16.12 7.09
C GLY A 217 2.57 -16.42 6.12
N ARG A 218 2.38 -16.29 4.82
CA ARG A 218 3.39 -16.49 3.77
C ARG A 218 3.42 -15.31 2.81
N VAL A 219 4.56 -15.07 2.16
CA VAL A 219 4.62 -14.17 1.01
C VAL A 219 4.09 -14.94 -0.21
N SER A 220 2.99 -14.48 -0.78
CA SER A 220 2.35 -15.08 -1.95
C SER A 220 2.83 -14.47 -3.26
N GLU A 221 3.12 -13.17 -3.26
CA GLU A 221 3.65 -12.43 -4.40
C GLU A 221 4.69 -11.44 -3.90
N TYR A 222 5.77 -11.24 -4.66
CA TYR A 222 6.80 -10.24 -4.35
C TYR A 222 7.50 -9.78 -5.63
N GLY A 223 7.71 -8.49 -5.76
CA GLY A 223 8.47 -7.91 -6.87
C GLY A 223 8.28 -6.40 -7.02
N PRO A 224 8.96 -5.81 -8.01
CA PRO A 224 8.74 -4.43 -8.40
C PRO A 224 7.27 -4.18 -8.78
N ILE A 225 6.73 -3.01 -8.38
CA ILE A 225 5.32 -2.67 -8.63
C ILE A 225 4.96 -2.78 -10.11
N GLY A 226 5.83 -2.28 -11.00
CA GLY A 226 5.63 -2.35 -12.45
C GLY A 226 5.54 -3.78 -12.98
N ALA A 227 6.36 -4.70 -12.45
CA ALA A 227 6.35 -6.10 -12.85
C ALA A 227 5.04 -6.79 -12.42
N LEU A 228 4.56 -6.52 -11.19
CA LEU A 228 3.29 -7.06 -10.70
C LEU A 228 2.08 -6.53 -11.49
N VAL A 229 2.09 -5.24 -11.83
CA VAL A 229 1.01 -4.64 -12.65
C VAL A 229 1.04 -5.19 -14.07
N ALA A 230 2.24 -5.42 -14.64
CA ALA A 230 2.40 -5.98 -15.97
C ALA A 230 2.02 -7.46 -16.08
N ASP A 231 2.06 -8.20 -14.96
CA ASP A 231 1.68 -9.62 -14.93
C ASP A 231 0.14 -9.76 -14.85
N PRO A 232 -0.52 -10.26 -15.89
CA PRO A 232 -1.96 -10.50 -15.87
C PRO A 232 -2.39 -11.54 -14.83
N GLY A 233 -1.50 -12.47 -14.48
CA GLY A 233 -1.70 -13.50 -13.44
C GLY A 233 -1.66 -12.94 -12.02
N SER A 234 -0.99 -11.80 -11.81
CA SER A 234 -0.80 -11.20 -10.50
C SER A 234 -2.12 -10.73 -9.87
N GLY A 235 -2.44 -11.27 -8.70
CA GLY A 235 -3.52 -10.77 -7.86
C GLY A 235 -3.24 -9.38 -7.30
N ALA A 236 -2.00 -9.14 -6.92
CA ALA A 236 -1.50 -7.83 -6.47
C ALA A 236 -1.61 -6.78 -7.58
N GLY A 237 -1.18 -7.12 -8.79
CA GLY A 237 -1.25 -6.20 -9.93
C GLY A 237 -2.69 -5.77 -10.24
N ARG A 238 -3.66 -6.68 -10.13
CA ARG A 238 -5.09 -6.35 -10.29
C ARG A 238 -5.62 -5.45 -9.18
N GLN A 239 -5.13 -5.58 -7.94
CA GLN A 239 -5.52 -4.72 -6.82
C GLN A 239 -4.82 -3.36 -6.88
N LEU A 240 -3.56 -3.34 -7.32
CA LEU A 240 -2.80 -2.11 -7.50
C LEU A 240 -3.41 -1.22 -8.57
N LEU A 241 -3.80 -1.78 -9.70
CA LEU A 241 -4.39 -1.02 -10.81
C LEU A 241 -5.71 -1.67 -11.25
N PRO A 242 -6.80 -1.46 -10.49
CA PRO A 242 -8.09 -2.09 -10.78
C PRO A 242 -8.72 -1.47 -12.04
N VAL A 243 -9.20 -2.33 -12.92
CA VAL A 243 -9.99 -1.93 -14.09
C VAL A 243 -11.42 -2.40 -13.91
N ARG A 244 -12.36 -1.47 -13.99
CA ARG A 244 -13.78 -1.78 -14.08
C ARG A 244 -14.17 -1.85 -15.56
N ALA A 245 -14.26 -3.07 -16.06
CA ALA A 245 -14.62 -3.30 -17.45
C ALA A 245 -16.14 -3.20 -17.66
N LEU A 246 -16.53 -2.59 -18.75
CA LEU A 246 -17.89 -2.67 -19.29
C LEU A 246 -18.12 -4.06 -19.91
N PRO A 247 -19.38 -4.52 -19.98
CA PRO A 247 -19.72 -5.73 -20.74
C PRO A 247 -19.27 -5.62 -22.20
N LEU A 248 -18.90 -6.76 -22.78
CA LEU A 248 -18.52 -6.81 -24.20
C LEU A 248 -19.72 -6.40 -25.08
N PRO A 249 -19.62 -5.32 -25.89
CA PRO A 249 -20.72 -4.87 -26.73
C PRO A 249 -21.05 -5.88 -27.83
N ALA A 250 -22.29 -5.85 -28.31
CA ALA A 250 -22.69 -6.67 -29.45
C ALA A 250 -21.84 -6.37 -30.70
N GLY A 251 -21.43 -7.42 -31.42
CA GLY A 251 -20.59 -7.30 -32.62
C GLY A 251 -19.11 -7.26 -32.35
N PHE A 252 -18.66 -7.51 -31.12
CA PHE A 252 -17.27 -7.84 -30.79
C PHE A 252 -17.17 -9.33 -30.49
N ASP A 253 -16.04 -9.93 -30.86
CA ASP A 253 -15.86 -11.38 -30.84
C ASP A 253 -15.35 -11.87 -29.47
N TYR A 254 -14.45 -11.10 -28.83
CA TYR A 254 -13.85 -11.42 -27.53
C TYR A 254 -13.33 -10.17 -26.84
N ALA A 255 -12.99 -10.32 -25.55
CA ALA A 255 -12.32 -9.30 -24.74
C ALA A 255 -10.89 -9.72 -24.39
N LEU A 256 -9.98 -8.74 -24.31
CA LEU A 256 -8.62 -8.91 -23.84
C LEU A 256 -8.34 -7.98 -22.69
N SER A 257 -7.65 -8.49 -21.68
CA SER A 257 -6.99 -7.72 -20.63
C SER A 257 -5.58 -7.37 -21.12
N VAL A 258 -5.27 -6.09 -21.22
CA VAL A 258 -3.99 -5.56 -21.72
C VAL A 258 -3.26 -4.87 -20.59
N SER A 259 -2.01 -5.23 -20.35
CA SER A 259 -1.14 -4.60 -19.35
C SER A 259 0.10 -4.01 -20.02
N TYR A 260 0.58 -2.87 -19.51
CA TYR A 260 1.80 -2.24 -20.00
C TYR A 260 3.01 -2.99 -19.46
N ARG A 261 3.93 -3.38 -20.33
CA ARG A 261 5.25 -3.87 -19.90
C ARG A 261 6.04 -2.72 -19.27
N HIS A 262 7.00 -3.08 -18.43
CA HIS A 262 7.93 -2.11 -17.87
C HIS A 262 8.72 -1.45 -19.02
N GLY A 263 8.46 -0.15 -19.26
CA GLY A 263 9.09 0.62 -20.34
C GLY A 263 8.12 1.61 -20.99
N PRO A 264 8.61 2.41 -21.95
CA PRO A 264 7.76 3.34 -22.67
C PRO A 264 6.74 2.59 -23.54
N VAL A 265 5.47 2.87 -23.31
CA VAL A 265 4.36 2.38 -24.14
C VAL A 265 3.89 3.50 -25.03
N ASP A 266 3.72 3.20 -26.31
CA ASP A 266 3.16 4.15 -27.27
C ASP A 266 1.73 4.54 -26.86
N PRO A 267 1.44 5.81 -26.58
CA PRO A 267 0.11 6.24 -26.18
C PRO A 267 -0.96 6.00 -27.26
N GLU A 268 -0.55 5.86 -28.52
CA GLU A 268 -1.44 5.59 -29.66
C GLU A 268 -1.67 4.09 -29.93
N TRP A 269 -1.27 3.20 -29.03
CA TRP A 269 -1.33 1.76 -29.24
C TRP A 269 -2.72 1.22 -29.66
N LEU A 270 -3.81 1.80 -29.15
CA LEU A 270 -5.17 1.44 -29.56
C LEU A 270 -5.42 1.77 -31.04
N THR A 271 -4.99 2.94 -31.48
CA THR A 271 -5.09 3.37 -32.89
C THR A 271 -4.24 2.48 -33.76
N ARG A 272 -3.00 2.18 -33.34
CA ARG A 272 -2.10 1.28 -34.07
C ARG A 272 -2.62 -0.13 -34.18
N LEU A 273 -3.21 -0.65 -33.10
CA LEU A 273 -3.86 -1.97 -33.12
C LEU A 273 -5.00 -2.00 -34.15
N SER A 274 -5.87 -1.00 -34.10
CA SER A 274 -7.03 -0.94 -35.02
C SER A 274 -6.59 -0.79 -36.47
N THR A 275 -5.68 0.14 -36.80
CA THR A 275 -5.24 0.41 -38.15
C THR A 275 -4.29 -0.65 -38.69
N GLY A 276 -3.34 -1.13 -37.87
CA GLY A 276 -2.30 -2.08 -38.28
C GLY A 276 -2.85 -3.47 -38.60
N LEU A 277 -3.85 -3.94 -37.87
CA LEU A 277 -4.50 -5.23 -38.14
C LEU A 277 -5.85 -5.11 -38.88
N GLY A 278 -6.37 -3.90 -39.04
CA GLY A 278 -7.70 -3.70 -39.64
C GLY A 278 -8.83 -4.28 -38.75
N VAL A 279 -8.68 -4.20 -37.41
CA VAL A 279 -9.64 -4.71 -36.46
C VAL A 279 -10.49 -3.59 -35.85
N ARG A 280 -11.70 -3.93 -35.41
CA ARG A 280 -12.48 -3.04 -34.58
C ARG A 280 -12.05 -3.24 -33.13
N VAL A 281 -11.80 -2.14 -32.43
CA VAL A 281 -11.40 -2.14 -31.04
C VAL A 281 -12.36 -1.25 -30.22
N ALA A 282 -12.82 -1.72 -29.10
CA ALA A 282 -13.58 -0.94 -28.12
C ALA A 282 -12.83 -0.94 -26.80
N LEU A 283 -12.57 0.23 -26.20
CA LEU A 283 -12.07 0.33 -24.85
C LEU A 283 -13.23 0.07 -23.88
N LEU A 284 -13.14 -1.01 -23.12
CA LEU A 284 -14.15 -1.42 -22.14
C LEU A 284 -13.88 -0.84 -20.75
N GLY A 285 -12.64 -0.52 -20.47
CA GLY A 285 -12.18 0.09 -19.23
C GLY A 285 -10.67 0.23 -19.24
N GLY A 286 -10.13 1.12 -18.40
CA GLY A 286 -8.69 1.28 -18.32
C GLY A 286 -8.30 2.13 -17.12
N SER A 287 -7.08 1.92 -16.66
CA SER A 287 -6.40 2.73 -15.66
C SER A 287 -4.94 2.92 -16.11
N VAL A 288 -4.49 4.16 -16.11
CA VAL A 288 -3.11 4.51 -16.49
C VAL A 288 -2.62 5.54 -15.46
N GLU A 289 -1.50 5.25 -14.85
CA GLU A 289 -0.93 6.08 -13.79
C GLU A 289 0.59 6.26 -14.00
N ALA A 290 1.10 7.45 -13.69
CA ALA A 290 2.53 7.69 -13.61
C ALA A 290 3.07 7.14 -12.28
N HIS A 291 4.21 6.45 -12.33
CA HIS A 291 4.90 5.95 -11.16
C HIS A 291 6.41 6.19 -11.31
N GLY A 292 6.93 7.21 -10.65
CA GLY A 292 8.28 7.70 -10.91
C GLY A 292 8.46 8.09 -12.38
N GLU A 293 9.48 7.53 -13.02
CA GLU A 293 9.76 7.73 -14.45
C GLU A 293 9.01 6.73 -15.36
N THR A 294 8.20 5.83 -14.80
CA THR A 294 7.49 4.78 -15.54
C THR A 294 6.00 5.04 -15.58
N VAL A 295 5.32 4.37 -16.53
CA VAL A 295 3.87 4.41 -16.65
C VAL A 295 3.32 3.03 -16.39
N LEU A 296 2.44 2.92 -15.40
CA LEU A 296 1.67 1.73 -15.12
C LEU A 296 0.35 1.81 -15.88
N GLY A 297 -0.02 0.76 -16.58
CA GLY A 297 -1.28 0.77 -17.35
C GLY A 297 -1.90 -0.61 -17.44
N ARG A 298 -3.22 -0.63 -17.30
CA ARG A 298 -4.08 -1.80 -17.58
C ARG A 298 -5.33 -1.34 -18.31
N ALA A 299 -5.75 -2.10 -19.30
CA ALA A 299 -6.98 -1.85 -20.05
C ALA A 299 -7.72 -3.16 -20.35
N GLU A 300 -9.03 -3.08 -20.43
CA GLU A 300 -9.87 -4.11 -21.00
C GLU A 300 -10.39 -3.61 -22.35
N ILE A 301 -10.17 -4.40 -23.39
CA ILE A 301 -10.61 -4.07 -24.74
C ILE A 301 -11.48 -5.16 -25.34
N GLY A 302 -12.49 -4.76 -26.11
CA GLY A 302 -13.22 -5.64 -27.00
C GLY A 302 -12.60 -5.62 -28.38
N VAL A 303 -12.48 -6.77 -29.05
CA VAL A 303 -11.89 -6.91 -30.37
C VAL A 303 -12.81 -7.69 -31.30
N ALA A 304 -12.87 -7.31 -32.59
CA ALA A 304 -13.57 -8.04 -33.62
C ALA A 304 -12.81 -7.96 -34.97
N GLY A 305 -12.86 -9.09 -35.70
CA GLY A 305 -12.37 -9.16 -37.08
C GLY A 305 -11.06 -9.90 -37.31
N ARG A 306 -10.38 -10.35 -36.22
CA ARG A 306 -9.17 -11.19 -36.28
C ARG A 306 -9.12 -12.19 -35.13
N PRO A 307 -8.43 -13.33 -35.31
CA PRO A 307 -8.21 -14.29 -34.24
C PRO A 307 -7.42 -13.68 -33.05
N GLU A 308 -7.77 -14.11 -31.85
CA GLU A 308 -7.14 -13.63 -30.60
C GLU A 308 -5.62 -13.74 -30.61
N ALA A 309 -5.07 -14.86 -31.09
CA ALA A 309 -3.63 -15.12 -31.11
C ALA A 309 -2.86 -14.10 -31.97
N GLU A 310 -3.44 -13.65 -33.09
CA GLU A 310 -2.83 -12.66 -34.00
C GLU A 310 -2.81 -11.27 -33.32
N VAL A 311 -3.92 -10.92 -32.66
CA VAL A 311 -4.04 -9.64 -31.94
C VAL A 311 -3.08 -9.60 -30.75
N ARG A 312 -2.97 -10.69 -29.99
CA ARG A 312 -2.01 -10.79 -28.88
C ARG A 312 -0.56 -10.63 -29.35
N GLY A 313 -0.18 -11.32 -30.42
CA GLY A 313 1.15 -11.21 -31.01
C GLY A 313 1.48 -9.79 -31.50
N TYR A 314 0.50 -9.05 -32.01
CA TYR A 314 0.69 -7.65 -32.39
C TYR A 314 0.83 -6.73 -31.18
N LEU A 315 0.03 -6.93 -30.13
CA LEU A 315 0.15 -6.18 -28.87
C LEU A 315 1.52 -6.38 -28.20
N GLU A 316 2.07 -7.61 -28.28
CA GLU A 316 3.42 -7.90 -27.79
C GLU A 316 4.51 -7.10 -28.53
N GLN A 317 4.35 -6.90 -29.84
CA GLN A 317 5.27 -6.06 -30.63
C GLN A 317 5.18 -4.58 -30.24
N LEU A 318 4.02 -4.14 -29.73
CA LEU A 318 3.82 -2.78 -29.20
C LEU A 318 4.28 -2.61 -27.74
N GLY A 319 4.90 -3.65 -27.14
CA GLY A 319 5.37 -3.60 -25.76
C GLY A 319 4.28 -3.84 -24.72
N LEU A 320 3.19 -4.48 -25.11
CA LEU A 320 2.05 -4.79 -24.24
C LEU A 320 1.98 -6.29 -23.95
N VAL A 321 1.34 -6.66 -22.83
CA VAL A 321 0.98 -8.05 -22.51
C VAL A 321 -0.53 -8.16 -22.56
N ALA A 322 -1.03 -9.18 -23.24
CA ALA A 322 -2.47 -9.40 -23.35
C ALA A 322 -2.87 -10.82 -22.98
N ASP A 323 -3.90 -10.94 -22.18
CA ASP A 323 -4.54 -12.20 -21.79
C ASP A 323 -6.05 -12.15 -22.02
N PRO A 324 -6.73 -13.32 -22.06
CA PRO A 324 -8.18 -13.35 -22.14
C PRO A 324 -8.80 -12.43 -21.08
N GLY A 325 -9.63 -11.49 -21.53
CA GLY A 325 -10.26 -10.50 -20.66
C GLY A 325 -11.28 -11.10 -19.71
N ALA A 326 -11.41 -10.52 -18.53
CA ALA A 326 -12.43 -10.87 -17.54
C ALA A 326 -13.85 -10.37 -17.92
N ALA A 327 -14.04 -9.82 -19.12
CA ALA A 327 -15.34 -9.33 -19.57
C ALA A 327 -16.36 -10.48 -19.51
N VAL A 328 -17.23 -10.41 -18.52
CA VAL A 328 -18.32 -11.38 -18.31
C VAL A 328 -19.12 -11.45 -19.60
N SER A 329 -19.18 -12.65 -20.20
CA SER A 329 -20.06 -12.94 -21.32
C SER A 329 -21.47 -12.45 -20.95
N ALA A 330 -21.99 -11.46 -21.67
CA ALA A 330 -23.33 -10.89 -21.47
C ALA A 330 -24.46 -11.89 -21.73
N ALA A 331 -24.14 -13.15 -21.99
CA ALA A 331 -25.09 -14.21 -22.31
C ALA A 331 -25.76 -14.87 -21.10
N ALA A 332 -25.40 -14.52 -19.84
CA ALA A 332 -25.90 -15.27 -18.68
C ALA A 332 -26.93 -14.55 -17.77
N THR A 333 -27.24 -13.25 -17.97
CA THR A 333 -28.15 -12.52 -17.05
C THR A 333 -29.08 -11.50 -17.71
N ALA A 334 -29.52 -11.72 -18.92
CA ALA A 334 -30.69 -11.02 -19.43
C ALA A 334 -31.98 -11.86 -19.16
N SER A 335 -32.39 -11.90 -17.88
CA SER A 335 -33.80 -12.08 -17.58
C SER A 335 -34.52 -10.80 -18.00
N PRO A 336 -35.51 -10.85 -18.89
CA PRO A 336 -36.25 -9.66 -19.25
C PRO A 336 -36.98 -9.14 -18.02
N LEU A 337 -36.66 -7.88 -17.66
CA LEU A 337 -37.51 -7.12 -16.72
C LEU A 337 -38.90 -7.05 -17.32
N THR A 338 -39.80 -7.89 -16.83
CA THR A 338 -41.24 -7.76 -17.09
C THR A 338 -41.66 -6.39 -16.54
N PRO A 339 -42.29 -5.53 -17.35
CA PRO A 339 -42.78 -4.25 -16.82
C PRO A 339 -43.93 -4.59 -15.86
N THR A 340 -43.73 -4.29 -14.59
CA THR A 340 -44.80 -4.26 -13.58
C THR A 340 -45.77 -3.16 -13.98
N ALA A 341 -46.99 -3.54 -14.26
CA ALA A 341 -48.11 -2.61 -14.47
C ALA A 341 -48.27 -1.72 -13.24
N PRO A 342 -48.68 -0.45 -13.42
CA PRO A 342 -48.94 0.46 -12.31
C PRO A 342 -50.12 -0.06 -11.49
N PRO A 343 -50.10 0.11 -10.16
CA PRO A 343 -51.21 -0.24 -9.32
C PRO A 343 -52.41 0.67 -9.67
N SER A 344 -53.57 0.05 -9.92
CA SER A 344 -54.86 0.70 -10.12
C SER A 344 -55.26 1.48 -8.87
N ASP A 345 -55.59 2.74 -9.06
CA ASP A 345 -56.25 3.60 -8.08
C ASP A 345 -57.56 2.96 -7.60
N GLY A 346 -57.79 2.97 -6.32
CA GLY A 346 -59.06 2.59 -5.74
C GLY A 346 -59.11 2.79 -4.24
N ALA A 347 -59.71 3.88 -3.85
CA ALA A 347 -60.48 4.11 -2.64
C ALA A 347 -59.78 4.54 -1.35
N GLY A 348 -60.21 5.70 -0.87
CA GLY A 348 -60.49 5.91 0.54
C GLY A 348 -59.71 7.02 1.24
N PHE A 349 -60.02 8.26 0.94
CA PHE A 349 -59.78 9.36 1.87
C PHE A 349 -60.74 9.22 3.07
N GLU A 350 -60.24 9.01 4.26
CA GLU A 350 -60.90 9.45 5.49
C GLU A 350 -59.95 10.29 6.34
N ALA A 351 -60.34 11.54 6.47
CA ALA A 351 -59.76 12.49 7.38
C ALA A 351 -60.10 12.15 8.83
N ASN A 352 -59.16 12.25 9.72
CA ASN A 352 -59.45 12.53 11.11
C ASN A 352 -58.41 13.46 11.72
N GLU A 353 -58.84 14.74 11.87
CA GLU A 353 -58.24 15.73 12.76
C GLU A 353 -58.30 15.30 14.22
N LYS A 354 -57.27 15.60 14.97
CA LYS A 354 -57.30 16.19 16.33
C LYS A 354 -55.85 16.26 16.83
N ILE A 355 -55.22 17.45 16.79
CA ILE A 355 -55.07 18.45 17.87
C ILE A 355 -54.74 17.83 19.23
N GLY A 356 -53.58 18.19 19.73
CA GLY A 356 -53.14 17.98 21.10
C GLY A 356 -51.80 18.64 21.37
N VAL A 357 -51.82 19.94 21.62
CA VAL A 357 -50.74 20.75 22.23
C VAL A 357 -50.71 20.44 23.72
N SER A 358 -49.54 20.22 24.31
CA SER A 358 -49.13 20.74 25.64
C SER A 358 -47.92 19.99 26.16
N ALA A 359 -46.90 20.61 26.50
CA ALA A 359 -46.11 21.26 27.51
C ALA A 359 -44.66 20.94 27.31
#